data_ccc0a279d877536386ace48ad6e177a8
#
_entry.id   ccc0a279d877536386ace48ad6e177a8
#
_cell.length_a   1.000
_cell.length_b   1.000
_cell.length_c   1.000
_cell.angle_alpha   90.00
_cell.angle_beta   90.00
_cell.angle_gamma   90.00
#
_symmetry.space_group_name_H-M   'P 1'
#
loop_
_entity.id
_entity.type
_entity.pdbx_description
1 polymer ?
#
loop_
_entity_poly.entity_id
_entity_poly.type
_entity_poly.pdbx_seq_one_letter_code
_entity_poly.pdbx_strand_id
1 'polypeptide(L)'
;MVEEKKSFGDYLVGLGVITADQLKKASQEQKQRGERLEQAIVRLGYAKEELILQCLADYFNLPYVDLDTYLIDEKVVKIITEKMARRHTLIPLFKIGSALTVAMTNPLNLLALDELRNKVKTDIEIAISTEKKIKKAIEQHYGATASALENTLQQLMKGNMVGSAQEASDYKKTYDLAVKDLPAGPMEDAPAARMLDLVMIQAIRDRASDIHFEPDEKALGVRFRIDGFLYESLTLPKPIHPALTSRIKILAEMDIAETRLPQDGNFNVKMEKRGFEIRVSTFPTIYGENVVLRILDQTSTLFKLEDLGFSEEVLNHFKQLVRKTSGIILVTGPTGSGKTTTLYALLNMVNSKDKNIITIEDPVEYRLALIRQTQINPKAGINFATGLRSILRQDPDIIMIGEIRDLETSEIAMQSSLTGHLVLSTLHTNDAPEAISRLMDIGVEPYLISSSVIGVLAQRLVRTICPDCKTPYQVDPKIMSDLGEDVLKLKGPLTLYRGKGCKNCKHSGYWGRSGIFELLLINEEIKKLISEKASTQVIRDVAKKTAGMVSLRVDGLRKVLKGITTLDEVDRVAY
;
A
#
# COMPACT_ATOMS: atom_id res chain seq x y z
N MET A 1 53.78 -16.12 34.30
CA MET A 1 53.61 -14.74 34.79
C MET A 1 52.37 -14.22 34.10
N VAL A 2 51.32 -13.97 34.86
CA VAL A 2 50.08 -13.34 34.33
C VAL A 2 50.44 -11.87 34.16
N GLU A 3 50.53 -11.37 32.93
CA GLU A 3 50.61 -9.93 32.65
C GLU A 3 49.35 -9.28 33.23
N GLU A 4 49.53 -8.42 34.25
CA GLU A 4 48.46 -7.55 34.73
C GLU A 4 47.98 -6.69 33.56
N LYS A 5 46.76 -6.94 33.07
CA LYS A 5 46.14 -6.10 32.06
C LYS A 5 46.03 -4.67 32.60
N LYS A 6 46.84 -3.76 32.08
CA LYS A 6 46.76 -2.31 32.36
C LYS A 6 45.31 -1.84 32.22
N SER A 7 44.88 -0.95 33.11
CA SER A 7 43.51 -0.38 32.96
C SER A 7 43.34 0.35 31.65
N PHE A 8 42.11 0.48 31.15
CA PHE A 8 41.87 1.26 29.90
C PHE A 8 42.37 2.68 30.01
N GLY A 9 42.29 3.33 31.19
CA GLY A 9 42.84 4.66 31.41
C GLY A 9 44.37 4.68 31.24
N ASP A 10 45.09 3.70 31.81
CA ASP A 10 46.56 3.59 31.67
C ASP A 10 46.95 3.27 30.23
N TYR A 11 46.11 2.52 29.50
CA TYR A 11 46.29 2.25 28.06
C TYR A 11 46.25 3.55 27.25
N LEU A 12 45.27 4.45 27.50
CA LEU A 12 45.15 5.73 26.83
C LEU A 12 46.32 6.67 27.13
N VAL A 13 46.84 6.66 28.37
CA VAL A 13 48.06 7.41 28.74
C VAL A 13 49.27 6.86 28.02
N GLY A 14 49.39 5.52 27.95
CA GLY A 14 50.48 4.84 27.23
C GLY A 14 50.51 5.16 25.73
N LEU A 15 49.35 5.37 25.10
CA LEU A 15 49.22 5.83 23.70
C LEU A 15 49.39 7.33 23.52
N GLY A 16 49.54 8.10 24.61
CA GLY A 16 49.67 9.57 24.55
C GLY A 16 48.38 10.30 24.15
N VAL A 17 47.22 9.62 24.22
CA VAL A 17 45.90 10.21 23.90
C VAL A 17 45.45 11.18 24.99
N ILE A 18 45.77 10.90 26.26
CA ILE A 18 45.55 11.76 27.41
C ILE A 18 46.77 11.73 28.32
N THR A 19 46.92 12.78 29.15
CA THR A 19 47.96 12.80 30.18
C THR A 19 47.53 12.13 31.47
N ALA A 20 48.49 11.78 32.35
CA ALA A 20 48.18 11.18 33.65
C ALA A 20 47.32 12.10 34.54
N ASP A 21 47.53 13.42 34.45
CA ASP A 21 46.72 14.42 35.18
C ASP A 21 45.29 14.51 34.63
N GLN A 22 45.12 14.42 33.31
CA GLN A 22 43.80 14.35 32.67
C GLN A 22 43.06 13.06 33.05
N LEU A 23 43.75 11.93 33.11
CA LEU A 23 43.17 10.65 33.58
C LEU A 23 42.66 10.76 35.02
N LYS A 24 43.47 11.37 35.92
CA LYS A 24 43.08 11.56 37.30
C LYS A 24 41.81 12.42 37.45
N LYS A 25 41.71 13.51 36.71
CA LYS A 25 40.51 14.37 36.68
C LYS A 25 39.31 13.64 36.09
N ALA A 26 39.47 12.96 34.97
CA ALA A 26 38.40 12.19 34.35
C ALA A 26 37.87 11.06 35.29
N SER A 27 38.77 10.39 36.02
CA SER A 27 38.40 9.34 37.01
C SER A 27 37.65 9.93 38.21
N GLN A 28 37.97 11.17 38.63
CA GLN A 28 37.20 11.84 39.68
C GLN A 28 35.78 12.19 39.22
N GLU A 29 35.65 12.75 38.05
CA GLU A 29 34.36 13.09 37.45
C GLU A 29 33.50 11.81 37.19
N GLN A 30 34.12 10.72 36.73
CA GLN A 30 33.50 9.42 36.59
C GLN A 30 32.80 8.97 37.87
N LYS A 31 33.55 9.04 39.01
CA LYS A 31 33.03 8.64 40.33
C LYS A 31 31.92 9.56 40.83
N GLN A 32 32.01 10.87 40.57
CA GLN A 32 31.02 11.84 41.02
C GLN A 32 29.69 11.72 40.26
N ARG A 33 29.74 11.44 38.95
CA ARG A 33 28.56 11.42 38.09
C ARG A 33 28.03 10.04 37.76
N GLY A 34 28.74 8.96 38.10
CA GLY A 34 28.37 7.60 37.77
C GLY A 34 28.40 7.30 36.28
N GLU A 35 29.16 8.08 35.48
CA GLU A 35 29.34 7.90 34.06
C GLU A 35 30.55 7.01 33.73
N ARG A 36 30.72 6.58 32.49
CA ARG A 36 31.88 5.80 32.07
C ARG A 36 33.10 6.70 31.84
N LEU A 37 34.32 6.14 31.99
CA LEU A 37 35.57 6.89 31.87
C LEU A 37 35.70 7.56 30.49
N GLU A 38 35.38 6.83 29.42
CA GLU A 38 35.40 7.32 28.05
C GLU A 38 34.44 8.51 27.84
N GLN A 39 33.28 8.50 28.47
CA GLN A 39 32.33 9.61 28.43
C GLN A 39 32.85 10.85 29.18
N ALA A 40 33.44 10.64 30.33
CA ALA A 40 34.06 11.72 31.11
C ALA A 40 35.20 12.41 30.33
N ILE A 41 36.06 11.61 29.66
CA ILE A 41 37.18 12.14 28.84
C ILE A 41 36.66 12.99 27.68
N VAL A 42 35.65 12.50 26.95
CA VAL A 42 35.06 13.23 25.81
C VAL A 42 34.37 14.52 26.29
N ARG A 43 33.57 14.44 27.35
CA ARG A 43 32.87 15.61 27.92
C ARG A 43 33.82 16.70 28.44
N LEU A 44 34.93 16.30 29.03
CA LEU A 44 35.97 17.24 29.48
C LEU A 44 36.81 17.82 28.32
N GLY A 45 36.55 17.35 27.09
CA GLY A 45 37.23 17.84 25.88
C GLY A 45 38.70 17.39 25.75
N TYR A 46 39.10 16.31 26.47
CA TYR A 46 40.47 15.82 26.42
C TYR A 46 40.78 15.02 25.16
N ALA A 47 39.77 14.36 24.58
CA ALA A 47 39.90 13.71 23.29
C ALA A 47 38.51 13.63 22.57
N LYS A 48 38.53 13.43 21.25
CA LYS A 48 37.32 13.21 20.43
C LYS A 48 36.74 11.82 20.69
N GLU A 49 35.40 11.69 20.66
CA GLU A 49 34.67 10.43 20.86
C GLU A 49 35.16 9.32 19.94
N GLU A 50 35.37 9.62 18.65
CA GLU A 50 35.83 8.63 17.66
C GLU A 50 37.19 8.05 18.02
N LEU A 51 38.14 8.90 18.46
CA LEU A 51 39.47 8.44 18.85
C LEU A 51 39.43 7.56 20.10
N ILE A 52 38.63 7.91 21.11
CA ILE A 52 38.48 7.12 22.33
C ILE A 52 37.83 5.77 22.02
N LEU A 53 36.82 5.71 21.14
CA LEU A 53 36.17 4.45 20.78
C LEU A 53 37.06 3.56 19.88
N GLN A 54 37.92 4.15 19.04
CA GLN A 54 38.96 3.39 18.35
C GLN A 54 39.95 2.76 19.33
N CYS A 55 40.45 3.53 20.28
CA CYS A 55 41.33 2.98 21.34
C CYS A 55 40.61 1.91 22.20
N LEU A 56 39.30 2.05 22.43
CA LEU A 56 38.49 1.05 23.14
C LEU A 56 38.36 -0.24 22.31
N ALA A 57 38.17 -0.11 21.01
CA ALA A 57 38.14 -1.24 20.08
C ALA A 57 39.46 -2.01 20.09
N ASP A 58 40.59 -1.30 19.99
CA ASP A 58 41.91 -1.90 20.06
C ASP A 58 42.18 -2.57 21.42
N TYR A 59 41.78 -1.93 22.52
CA TYR A 59 41.96 -2.46 23.86
C TYR A 59 41.21 -3.79 24.09
N PHE A 60 40.00 -3.92 23.51
CA PHE A 60 39.21 -5.16 23.58
C PHE A 60 39.44 -6.11 22.41
N ASN A 61 40.33 -5.77 21.48
CA ASN A 61 40.56 -6.51 20.23
C ASN A 61 39.26 -6.72 19.43
N LEU A 62 38.46 -5.64 19.29
CA LEU A 62 37.22 -5.60 18.56
C LEU A 62 37.36 -4.67 17.34
N PRO A 63 36.62 -4.92 16.24
CA PRO A 63 36.64 -4.01 15.09
C PRO A 63 35.92 -2.70 15.41
N TYR A 64 36.53 -1.57 15.01
CA TYR A 64 35.84 -0.28 14.92
C TYR A 64 35.24 -0.12 13.53
N VAL A 65 33.95 0.25 13.44
CA VAL A 65 33.21 0.41 12.19
C VAL A 65 32.68 1.82 12.02
N ASP A 66 33.00 2.45 10.89
CA ASP A 66 32.40 3.72 10.49
C ASP A 66 31.10 3.47 9.74
N LEU A 67 29.96 3.65 10.44
CA LEU A 67 28.65 3.42 9.88
C LEU A 67 28.22 4.43 8.80
N ASP A 68 28.94 5.54 8.62
CA ASP A 68 28.66 6.47 7.54
C ASP A 68 29.12 5.94 6.16
N THR A 69 30.11 5.04 6.16
CA THR A 69 30.66 4.42 4.94
C THR A 69 30.34 2.94 4.82
N TYR A 70 29.78 2.33 5.86
CA TYR A 70 29.54 0.91 5.93
C TYR A 70 28.17 0.53 5.34
N LEU A 71 28.15 -0.48 4.45
CA LEU A 71 26.91 -1.02 3.89
C LEU A 71 26.29 -2.06 4.84
N ILE A 72 25.16 -1.71 5.43
CA ILE A 72 24.40 -2.59 6.33
C ILE A 72 23.45 -3.46 5.50
N ASP A 73 23.42 -4.77 5.74
CA ASP A 73 22.50 -5.69 5.07
C ASP A 73 21.06 -5.51 5.62
N GLU A 74 20.17 -5.00 4.79
CA GLU A 74 18.74 -4.76 5.15
C GLU A 74 18.00 -6.02 5.63
N LYS A 75 18.41 -7.20 5.18
CA LYS A 75 17.82 -8.47 5.63
C LYS A 75 18.21 -8.79 7.06
N VAL A 76 19.41 -8.39 7.46
CA VAL A 76 19.96 -8.63 8.78
C VAL A 76 19.40 -7.64 9.80
N VAL A 77 19.12 -6.41 9.40
CA VAL A 77 18.47 -5.39 10.25
C VAL A 77 17.15 -5.90 10.84
N LYS A 78 16.37 -6.65 10.06
CA LYS A 78 15.06 -7.20 10.49
C LYS A 78 15.14 -8.31 11.54
N ILE A 79 16.33 -8.86 11.82
CA ILE A 79 16.54 -9.89 12.85
C ILE A 79 16.32 -9.31 14.25
N ILE A 80 16.62 -8.02 14.44
CA ILE A 80 16.45 -7.30 15.71
C ILE A 80 15.29 -6.32 15.57
N THR A 81 14.50 -6.14 16.63
CA THR A 81 13.39 -5.15 16.60
C THR A 81 13.93 -3.73 16.81
N GLU A 82 13.29 -2.75 16.20
CA GLU A 82 13.58 -1.33 16.41
C GLU A 82 13.64 -0.96 17.90
N LYS A 83 12.67 -1.46 18.70
CA LYS A 83 12.62 -1.22 20.14
C LYS A 83 13.90 -1.67 20.85
N MET A 84 14.45 -2.83 20.47
CA MET A 84 15.70 -3.34 21.04
C MET A 84 16.91 -2.54 20.54
N ALA A 85 16.95 -2.22 19.24
CA ALA A 85 18.00 -1.41 18.64
C ALA A 85 18.09 -0.02 19.32
N ARG A 86 16.97 0.65 19.55
CA ARG A 86 16.91 1.96 20.24
C ARG A 86 17.24 1.85 21.74
N ARG A 87 16.68 0.84 22.42
CA ARG A 87 16.87 0.66 23.86
C ARG A 87 18.34 0.47 24.25
N HIS A 88 19.07 -0.30 23.45
CA HIS A 88 20.47 -0.65 23.73
C HIS A 88 21.48 0.08 22.86
N THR A 89 21.03 1.00 22.00
CA THR A 89 21.85 1.76 21.04
C THR A 89 22.80 0.83 20.28
N LEU A 90 22.18 -0.07 19.49
CA LEU A 90 22.89 -1.07 18.70
C LEU A 90 22.19 -1.30 17.35
N ILE A 91 22.97 -1.73 16.36
CA ILE A 91 22.43 -2.07 15.03
C ILE A 91 23.16 -3.31 14.48
N PRO A 92 22.43 -4.32 13.92
CA PRO A 92 23.05 -5.45 13.27
C PRO A 92 23.63 -5.01 11.92
N LEU A 93 24.81 -5.51 11.59
CA LEU A 93 25.56 -5.16 10.38
C LEU A 93 25.43 -6.22 9.29
N PHE A 94 25.81 -7.44 9.61
CA PHE A 94 25.78 -8.60 8.71
C PHE A 94 25.74 -9.90 9.52
N LYS A 95 25.42 -11.00 8.81
CA LYS A 95 25.42 -12.34 9.38
C LYS A 95 26.25 -13.27 8.51
N ILE A 96 27.22 -13.94 9.13
CA ILE A 96 28.05 -14.96 8.46
C ILE A 96 27.86 -16.30 9.19
N GLY A 97 27.30 -17.28 8.50
CA GLY A 97 27.00 -18.58 9.13
C GLY A 97 26.08 -18.46 10.33
N SER A 98 26.55 -18.87 11.52
CA SER A 98 25.82 -18.79 12.80
C SER A 98 26.14 -17.51 13.59
N ALA A 99 27.04 -16.64 13.13
CA ALA A 99 27.42 -15.43 13.86
C ALA A 99 26.74 -14.19 13.31
N LEU A 100 26.16 -13.36 14.20
CA LEU A 100 25.56 -12.05 13.90
C LEU A 100 26.49 -10.95 14.43
N THR A 101 27.02 -10.12 13.55
CA THR A 101 27.83 -8.96 13.93
C THR A 101 26.95 -7.75 14.20
N VAL A 102 27.11 -7.12 15.37
CA VAL A 102 26.30 -6.00 15.86
C VAL A 102 27.20 -4.83 16.24
N ALA A 103 26.92 -3.64 15.71
CA ALA A 103 27.59 -2.41 16.13
C ALA A 103 26.94 -1.86 17.40
N MET A 104 27.76 -1.52 18.41
CA MET A 104 27.32 -0.91 19.67
C MET A 104 28.40 0.01 20.24
N THR A 105 28.02 0.91 21.15
CA THR A 105 28.96 1.87 21.79
C THR A 105 29.69 1.27 22.98
N ASN A 106 29.12 0.27 23.63
CA ASN A 106 29.64 -0.31 24.85
C ASN A 106 29.69 -1.84 24.75
N PRO A 107 30.88 -2.44 24.53
CA PRO A 107 31.03 -3.88 24.43
C PRO A 107 30.80 -4.63 25.76
N LEU A 108 30.80 -3.91 26.90
CA LEU A 108 30.56 -4.47 28.23
C LEU A 108 29.09 -4.44 28.67
N ASN A 109 28.16 -4.08 27.81
CA ASN A 109 26.72 -4.13 28.11
C ASN A 109 26.19 -5.57 28.03
N LEU A 110 26.48 -6.35 29.08
CA LEU A 110 26.09 -7.75 29.16
C LEU A 110 24.57 -7.97 29.06
N LEU A 111 23.75 -7.04 29.61
CA LEU A 111 22.29 -7.12 29.51
C LEU A 111 21.81 -7.06 28.07
N ALA A 112 22.39 -6.18 27.27
CA ALA A 112 22.06 -6.07 25.84
C ALA A 112 22.46 -7.34 25.07
N LEU A 113 23.63 -7.88 25.36
CA LEU A 113 24.16 -9.08 24.72
C LEU A 113 23.34 -10.33 25.08
N ASP A 114 22.94 -10.49 26.35
CA ASP A 114 22.12 -11.62 26.80
C ASP A 114 20.69 -11.52 26.20
N GLU A 115 20.09 -10.33 26.15
CA GLU A 115 18.79 -10.13 25.51
C GLU A 115 18.86 -10.43 23.99
N LEU A 116 19.96 -10.06 23.33
CA LEU A 116 20.22 -10.40 21.93
C LEU A 116 20.36 -11.91 21.72
N ARG A 117 21.23 -12.59 22.49
CA ARG A 117 21.47 -14.03 22.38
C ARG A 117 20.19 -14.83 22.57
N ASN A 118 19.40 -14.48 23.59
CA ASN A 118 18.13 -15.15 23.87
C ASN A 118 17.12 -15.00 22.74
N LYS A 119 17.14 -13.87 22.03
CA LYS A 119 16.20 -13.59 20.95
C LYS A 119 16.61 -14.17 19.61
N VAL A 120 17.90 -14.06 19.27
CA VAL A 120 18.41 -14.41 17.94
C VAL A 120 18.87 -15.86 17.86
N LYS A 121 19.19 -16.48 19.02
CA LYS A 121 19.69 -17.87 19.14
C LYS A 121 20.91 -18.16 18.25
N THR A 122 21.78 -17.15 18.10
CA THR A 122 23.00 -17.20 17.30
C THR A 122 24.15 -16.56 18.07
N ASP A 123 25.38 -16.85 17.70
CA ASP A 123 26.55 -16.19 18.25
C ASP A 123 26.55 -14.70 17.89
N ILE A 124 26.91 -13.86 18.86
CA ILE A 124 26.96 -12.41 18.67
C ILE A 124 28.41 -11.95 18.66
N GLU A 125 28.82 -11.36 17.55
CA GLU A 125 30.07 -10.64 17.43
C GLU A 125 29.84 -9.15 17.60
N ILE A 126 30.79 -8.44 18.22
CA ILE A 126 30.64 -7.04 18.55
C ILE A 126 31.58 -6.23 17.66
N ALA A 127 31.06 -5.16 17.07
CA ALA A 127 31.79 -4.07 16.48
C ALA A 127 31.54 -2.78 17.29
N ILE A 128 32.51 -1.89 17.33
CA ILE A 128 32.37 -0.61 18.06
C ILE A 128 32.10 0.51 17.06
N SER A 129 31.14 1.39 17.40
CA SER A 129 30.89 2.62 16.66
C SER A 129 30.39 3.73 17.60
N THR A 130 30.34 4.97 17.11
CA THR A 130 29.87 6.10 17.91
C THR A 130 28.35 6.07 18.09
N GLU A 131 27.88 6.58 19.22
CA GLU A 131 26.45 6.62 19.54
C GLU A 131 25.66 7.41 18.48
N LYS A 132 26.21 8.50 17.99
CA LYS A 132 25.62 9.34 16.96
C LYS A 132 25.43 8.57 15.64
N LYS A 133 26.45 7.82 15.19
CA LYS A 133 26.39 7.04 13.96
C LYS A 133 25.44 5.85 14.08
N ILE A 134 25.41 5.17 15.23
CA ILE A 134 24.47 4.09 15.50
C ILE A 134 23.02 4.60 15.48
N LYS A 135 22.72 5.70 16.18
CA LYS A 135 21.37 6.30 16.17
C LYS A 135 20.94 6.70 14.77
N LYS A 136 21.85 7.32 13.99
CA LYS A 136 21.59 7.66 12.59
C LYS A 136 21.29 6.42 11.73
N ALA A 137 22.07 5.35 11.89
CA ALA A 137 21.84 4.09 11.18
C ALA A 137 20.52 3.44 11.61
N ILE A 138 20.15 3.46 12.90
CA ILE A 138 18.85 3.01 13.38
C ILE A 138 17.71 3.78 12.70
N GLU A 139 17.82 5.10 12.60
CA GLU A 139 16.83 5.93 11.93
C GLU A 139 16.72 5.60 10.44
N GLN A 140 17.85 5.40 9.76
CA GLN A 140 17.88 5.06 8.34
C GLN A 140 17.25 3.70 8.02
N HIS A 141 17.48 2.69 8.86
CA HIS A 141 17.11 1.31 8.56
C HIS A 141 15.83 0.81 9.23
N TYR A 142 15.41 1.41 10.37
CA TYR A 142 14.19 0.99 11.09
C TYR A 142 13.00 1.93 10.92
N GLY A 143 13.15 3.05 10.28
CA GLY A 143 12.05 3.91 9.90
C GLY A 143 12.04 5.30 10.52
N ALA A 144 12.59 6.23 9.78
CA ALA A 144 12.55 7.67 10.07
C ALA A 144 11.13 8.25 10.17
N THR A 145 10.11 7.58 9.59
CA THR A 145 8.80 8.19 9.33
C THR A 145 7.91 8.32 10.57
N ALA A 146 7.78 7.28 11.38
CA ALA A 146 6.90 7.33 12.57
C ALA A 146 7.50 8.21 13.67
N SER A 147 8.81 8.08 13.90
CA SER A 147 9.55 8.90 14.89
C SER A 147 9.63 10.38 14.49
N ALA A 148 9.80 10.67 13.19
CA ALA A 148 9.78 12.05 12.69
C ALA A 148 8.38 12.67 12.83
N LEU A 149 7.32 11.90 12.60
CA LEU A 149 5.93 12.33 12.79
C LEU A 149 5.65 12.66 14.26
N GLU A 150 6.06 11.79 15.20
CA GLU A 150 5.91 12.01 16.65
C GLU A 150 6.70 13.23 17.13
N ASN A 151 7.94 13.41 16.67
CA ASN A 151 8.76 14.58 17.04
C ASN A 151 8.14 15.88 16.50
N THR A 152 7.65 15.89 15.27
CA THR A 152 6.98 17.06 14.68
C THR A 152 5.67 17.37 15.41
N LEU A 153 4.89 16.35 15.79
CA LEU A 153 3.70 16.50 16.63
C LEU A 153 4.04 17.10 18.01
N GLN A 154 5.09 16.60 18.66
CA GLN A 154 5.52 17.13 19.96
C GLN A 154 5.99 18.58 19.89
N GLN A 155 6.67 18.98 18.80
CA GLN A 155 7.08 20.36 18.56
C GLN A 155 5.89 21.28 18.34
N LEU A 156 4.91 20.86 17.55
CA LEU A 156 3.66 21.62 17.32
C LEU A 156 2.84 21.78 18.60
N MET A 157 2.74 20.72 19.42
CA MET A 157 2.01 20.76 20.70
C MET A 157 2.68 21.64 21.76
N LYS A 158 4.00 21.78 21.72
CA LYS A 158 4.76 22.63 22.66
C LYS A 158 4.80 24.12 22.26
N GLY A 159 4.20 24.50 21.14
CA GLY A 159 4.19 25.88 20.65
C GLY A 159 5.57 26.42 20.23
N ASN A 160 6.59 25.57 20.19
CA ASN A 160 7.95 25.96 19.77
C ASN A 160 8.04 25.86 18.24
N MET A 161 7.88 26.99 17.58
CA MET A 161 7.99 27.10 16.11
C MET A 161 9.43 27.12 15.60
N VAL A 162 10.43 26.89 16.44
CA VAL A 162 11.86 26.97 16.06
C VAL A 162 12.59 25.73 16.59
N GLY A 163 12.75 24.73 15.73
CA GLY A 163 13.75 23.68 15.94
C GLY A 163 15.16 24.22 15.70
N SER A 164 16.17 23.63 16.35
CA SER A 164 17.58 24.04 16.15
C SER A 164 18.00 23.83 14.69
N ALA A 165 18.92 24.70 14.18
CA ALA A 165 19.42 24.61 12.80
C ALA A 165 20.03 23.24 12.44
N GLN A 166 20.44 22.45 13.44
CA GLN A 166 21.02 21.12 13.28
C GLN A 166 19.93 20.06 13.00
N GLU A 167 18.79 20.12 13.69
CA GLU A 167 17.64 19.23 13.49
C GLU A 167 16.95 19.51 12.15
N ALA A 168 16.91 20.77 11.74
CA ALA A 168 16.43 21.17 10.41
C ALA A 168 17.32 20.62 9.28
N SER A 169 18.64 20.52 9.48
CA SER A 169 19.60 19.97 8.50
C SER A 169 19.43 18.45 8.32
N ASP A 170 19.26 17.71 9.40
CA ASP A 170 19.07 16.25 9.36
C ASP A 170 17.67 15.89 8.81
N TYR A 171 16.68 16.72 9.12
CA TYR A 171 15.34 16.64 8.54
C TYR A 171 15.35 16.93 7.04
N LYS A 172 16.08 17.94 6.60
CA LYS A 172 16.24 18.33 5.20
C LYS A 172 16.87 17.20 4.38
N LYS A 173 17.87 16.48 4.91
CA LYS A 173 18.45 15.31 4.22
C LYS A 173 17.48 14.14 4.06
N THR A 174 16.67 13.85 5.08
CA THR A 174 15.67 12.78 5.04
C THR A 174 14.52 13.16 4.11
N TYR A 175 14.12 14.42 4.13
CA TYR A 175 13.15 15.04 3.25
C TYR A 175 13.64 15.03 1.79
N ASP A 176 14.85 15.54 1.51
CA ASP A 176 15.45 15.59 0.17
C ASP A 176 15.63 14.20 -0.46
N LEU A 177 15.86 13.17 0.35
CA LEU A 177 15.94 11.77 -0.11
C LEU A 177 14.58 11.15 -0.40
N ALA A 178 13.55 11.54 0.36
CA ALA A 178 12.20 11.00 0.22
C ALA A 178 11.34 11.74 -0.81
N VAL A 179 11.62 13.03 -1.07
CA VAL A 179 10.75 13.95 -1.81
C VAL A 179 11.52 14.82 -2.81
N LYS A 180 12.50 14.24 -3.48
CA LYS A 180 13.43 14.96 -4.39
C LYS A 180 12.77 15.73 -5.54
N ASP A 181 11.50 15.46 -5.84
CA ASP A 181 10.79 15.97 -7.02
C ASP A 181 9.38 16.53 -6.73
N LEU A 182 9.08 16.93 -5.48
CA LEU A 182 7.88 17.72 -5.20
C LEU A 182 8.06 19.15 -5.76
N PRO A 183 7.01 19.75 -6.36
CA PRO A 183 7.11 21.12 -6.85
C PRO A 183 7.47 22.07 -5.71
N ALA A 184 8.64 22.70 -5.83
CA ALA A 184 9.17 23.66 -4.88
C ALA A 184 8.25 24.88 -4.78
N GLY A 185 7.76 25.19 -3.59
CA GLY A 185 7.01 26.41 -3.30
C GLY A 185 7.65 27.20 -2.18
N PRO A 186 7.41 28.50 -2.05
CA PRO A 186 8.05 29.39 -1.11
C PRO A 186 7.80 29.09 0.39
N MET A 187 7.14 27.97 0.72
CA MET A 187 6.81 27.55 2.10
C MET A 187 7.35 26.15 2.48
N GLU A 188 8.43 25.69 1.86
CA GLU A 188 8.99 24.34 2.08
C GLU A 188 9.36 24.04 3.54
N ASP A 189 9.69 25.05 4.34
CA ASP A 189 10.06 24.89 5.75
C ASP A 189 8.90 25.05 6.73
N ALA A 190 7.66 25.25 6.27
CA ALA A 190 6.51 25.41 7.14
C ALA A 190 6.11 24.07 7.81
N PRO A 191 5.77 24.05 9.10
CA PRO A 191 5.37 22.82 9.81
C PRO A 191 4.26 22.04 9.14
N ALA A 192 3.31 22.72 8.51
CA ALA A 192 2.21 22.08 7.78
C ALA A 192 2.66 21.33 6.51
N ALA A 193 3.66 21.89 5.77
CA ALA A 193 4.21 21.22 4.59
C ALA A 193 4.92 19.92 4.98
N ARG A 194 5.80 19.98 5.99
CA ARG A 194 6.49 18.80 6.52
C ARG A 194 5.51 17.74 7.05
N MET A 195 4.42 18.17 7.71
CA MET A 195 3.40 17.25 8.21
C MET A 195 2.69 16.54 7.07
N LEU A 196 2.31 17.26 6.00
CA LEU A 196 1.70 16.67 4.82
C LEU A 196 2.59 15.60 4.19
N ASP A 197 3.87 15.92 4.01
CA ASP A 197 4.84 15.00 3.41
C ASP A 197 5.01 13.73 4.24
N LEU A 198 5.12 13.87 5.57
CA LEU A 198 5.21 12.70 6.47
C LEU A 198 3.96 11.84 6.43
N VAL A 199 2.78 12.47 6.40
CA VAL A 199 1.51 11.74 6.26
C VAL A 199 1.45 11.00 4.93
N MET A 200 1.84 11.64 3.81
CA MET A 200 1.86 11.01 2.49
C MET A 200 2.85 9.84 2.44
N ILE A 201 4.08 10.03 2.93
CA ILE A 201 5.09 8.97 2.99
C ILE A 201 4.57 7.78 3.81
N GLN A 202 3.98 8.05 4.97
CA GLN A 202 3.41 6.98 5.80
C GLN A 202 2.26 6.26 5.09
N ALA A 203 1.34 7.00 4.45
CA ALA A 203 0.22 6.43 3.71
C ALA A 203 0.70 5.53 2.54
N ILE A 204 1.69 5.99 1.76
CA ILE A 204 2.26 5.21 0.65
C ILE A 204 2.94 3.93 1.16
N ARG A 205 3.73 4.01 2.22
CA ARG A 205 4.35 2.82 2.86
C ARG A 205 3.32 1.84 3.39
N ASP A 206 2.22 2.37 3.93
CA ASP A 206 1.10 1.58 4.43
C ASP A 206 0.19 1.06 3.31
N ARG A 207 0.49 1.37 2.04
CA ARG A 207 -0.29 1.00 0.85
C ARG A 207 -1.73 1.52 0.92
N ALA A 208 -1.92 2.69 1.53
CA ALA A 208 -3.23 3.34 1.55
C ALA A 208 -3.64 3.72 0.12
N SER A 209 -4.91 3.53 -0.19
CA SER A 209 -5.53 4.05 -1.42
C SER A 209 -5.97 5.50 -1.27
N ASP A 210 -6.39 5.90 -0.06
CA ASP A 210 -6.87 7.25 0.20
C ASP A 210 -6.39 7.73 1.58
N ILE A 211 -6.13 9.04 1.69
CA ILE A 211 -5.87 9.76 2.94
C ILE A 211 -7.04 10.70 3.16
N HIS A 212 -7.63 10.65 4.34
CA HIS A 212 -8.71 11.52 4.76
C HIS A 212 -8.22 12.46 5.85
N PHE A 213 -8.36 13.77 5.64
CA PHE A 213 -8.16 14.81 6.63
C PHE A 213 -9.53 15.34 7.04
N GLU A 214 -9.98 14.99 8.23
CA GLU A 214 -11.34 15.22 8.71
C GLU A 214 -11.31 16.16 9.90
N PRO A 215 -11.68 17.43 9.69
CA PRO A 215 -11.74 18.39 10.79
C PRO A 215 -12.93 18.08 11.71
N ASP A 216 -12.67 18.07 13.02
CA ASP A 216 -13.67 17.99 14.07
C ASP A 216 -13.67 19.28 14.92
N GLU A 217 -14.50 19.36 15.96
CA GLU A 217 -14.57 20.51 16.86
C GLU A 217 -13.19 20.86 17.48
N LYS A 218 -12.47 19.87 17.97
CA LYS A 218 -11.23 20.04 18.76
C LYS A 218 -9.96 19.60 18.06
N ALA A 219 -10.06 18.79 17.03
CA ALA A 219 -8.92 18.13 16.41
C ALA A 219 -9.10 17.99 14.90
N LEU A 220 -8.03 17.61 14.21
CA LEU A 220 -8.02 17.15 12.82
C LEU A 220 -7.69 15.66 12.82
N GLY A 221 -8.67 14.81 12.49
CA GLY A 221 -8.46 13.38 12.30
C GLY A 221 -7.79 13.09 10.97
N VAL A 222 -6.81 12.18 10.97
CA VAL A 222 -6.21 11.66 9.74
C VAL A 222 -6.45 10.16 9.68
N ARG A 223 -7.17 9.71 8.66
CA ARG A 223 -7.49 8.30 8.43
C ARG A 223 -6.94 7.83 7.11
N PHE A 224 -6.45 6.61 7.07
CA PHE A 224 -5.99 5.94 5.86
C PHE A 224 -6.98 4.86 5.45
N ARG A 225 -7.31 4.80 4.16
CA ARG A 225 -8.04 3.67 3.58
C ARG A 225 -7.03 2.64 3.09
N ILE A 226 -7.00 1.49 3.76
CA ILE A 226 -6.10 0.37 3.43
C ILE A 226 -6.97 -0.84 3.15
N ASP A 227 -6.76 -1.48 2.00
CA ASP A 227 -7.53 -2.65 1.55
C ASP A 227 -9.06 -2.45 1.64
N GLY A 228 -9.53 -1.20 1.41
CA GLY A 228 -10.95 -0.81 1.41
C GLY A 228 -11.49 -0.32 2.75
N PHE A 229 -10.77 -0.48 3.86
CA PHE A 229 -11.20 -0.07 5.20
C PHE A 229 -10.48 1.20 5.66
N LEU A 230 -11.20 2.05 6.41
CA LEU A 230 -10.63 3.24 7.03
C LEU A 230 -10.04 2.89 8.40
N TYR A 231 -8.79 3.30 8.61
CA TYR A 231 -8.07 3.17 9.88
C TYR A 231 -7.65 4.55 10.36
N GLU A 232 -7.82 4.82 11.64
CA GLU A 232 -7.24 6.01 12.27
C GLU A 232 -5.72 5.87 12.23
N SER A 233 -5.05 6.87 11.66
CA SER A 233 -3.60 6.93 11.59
C SER A 233 -3.03 7.85 12.66
N LEU A 234 -3.55 9.06 12.76
CA LEU A 234 -3.12 10.06 13.75
C LEU A 234 -4.20 11.14 13.94
N THR A 235 -4.09 11.85 15.05
CA THR A 235 -4.92 13.00 15.37
C THR A 235 -4.00 14.23 15.50
N LEU A 236 -4.27 15.28 14.74
CA LEU A 236 -3.50 16.51 14.72
C LEU A 236 -4.22 17.62 15.50
N PRO A 237 -3.47 18.60 16.04
CA PRO A 237 -4.06 19.79 16.63
C PRO A 237 -4.88 20.57 15.59
N LYS A 238 -6.08 21.02 15.97
CA LYS A 238 -6.99 21.80 15.11
C LYS A 238 -6.32 22.99 14.40
N PRO A 239 -5.43 23.80 15.05
CA PRO A 239 -4.82 24.98 14.41
C PRO A 239 -3.99 24.69 13.15
N ILE A 240 -3.52 23.44 12.94
CA ILE A 240 -2.74 23.11 11.75
C ILE A 240 -3.62 22.95 10.49
N HIS A 241 -4.93 22.69 10.66
CA HIS A 241 -5.85 22.37 9.58
C HIS A 241 -5.87 23.41 8.44
N PRO A 242 -6.03 24.74 8.67
CA PRO A 242 -6.08 25.71 7.59
C PRO A 242 -4.78 25.77 6.79
N ALA A 243 -3.62 25.70 7.46
CA ALA A 243 -2.32 25.73 6.80
C ALA A 243 -2.07 24.45 5.97
N LEU A 244 -2.48 23.28 6.48
CA LEU A 244 -2.38 22.01 5.79
C LEU A 244 -3.29 21.99 4.54
N THR A 245 -4.55 22.42 4.68
CA THR A 245 -5.51 22.51 3.57
C THR A 245 -5.03 23.48 2.49
N SER A 246 -4.52 24.67 2.88
CA SER A 246 -3.94 25.62 1.93
C SER A 246 -2.74 25.04 1.18
N ARG A 247 -1.87 24.29 1.86
CA ARG A 247 -0.73 23.62 1.21
C ARG A 247 -1.20 22.57 0.20
N ILE A 248 -2.21 21.77 0.54
CA ILE A 248 -2.79 20.77 -0.37
C ILE A 248 -3.39 21.46 -1.60
N LYS A 249 -4.14 22.56 -1.40
CA LYS A 249 -4.74 23.33 -2.51
C LYS A 249 -3.68 23.92 -3.44
N ILE A 250 -2.59 24.47 -2.89
CA ILE A 250 -1.47 24.97 -3.70
C ILE A 250 -0.87 23.87 -4.56
N LEU A 251 -0.60 22.69 -3.99
CA LEU A 251 -0.04 21.55 -4.73
C LEU A 251 -0.98 21.07 -5.83
N ALA A 252 -2.29 21.13 -5.60
CA ALA A 252 -3.32 20.66 -6.52
C ALA A 252 -3.85 21.73 -7.47
N GLU A 253 -3.22 22.93 -7.50
CA GLU A 253 -3.61 24.10 -8.34
C GLU A 253 -5.07 24.56 -8.12
N MET A 254 -5.54 24.46 -6.86
CA MET A 254 -6.88 24.88 -6.42
C MET A 254 -6.87 26.31 -5.86
N ASP A 255 -8.04 26.95 -5.84
CA ASP A 255 -8.22 28.25 -5.21
C ASP A 255 -8.16 28.16 -3.68
N ILE A 256 -7.14 28.79 -3.09
CA ILE A 256 -6.93 28.81 -1.63
C ILE A 256 -7.88 29.78 -0.91
N ALA A 257 -8.43 30.79 -1.63
CA ALA A 257 -9.33 31.78 -1.05
C ALA A 257 -10.78 31.27 -0.97
N GLU A 258 -11.18 30.34 -1.84
CA GLU A 258 -12.52 29.77 -1.83
C GLU A 258 -12.56 28.53 -0.90
N THR A 259 -13.31 28.63 0.21
CA THR A 259 -13.44 27.59 1.23
C THR A 259 -14.89 27.07 1.37
N ARG A 260 -15.84 27.64 0.62
CA ARG A 260 -17.28 27.36 0.73
C ARG A 260 -17.78 26.42 -0.36
N LEU A 261 -17.02 26.24 -1.42
CA LEU A 261 -17.38 25.38 -2.54
C LEU A 261 -16.45 24.17 -2.60
N PRO A 262 -16.95 22.99 -3.00
CA PRO A 262 -16.12 21.84 -3.30
C PRO A 262 -15.15 22.14 -4.43
N GLN A 263 -13.94 21.61 -4.34
CA GLN A 263 -12.92 21.73 -5.37
C GLN A 263 -12.24 20.37 -5.58
N ASP A 264 -11.86 20.11 -6.84
CA ASP A 264 -11.09 18.94 -7.24
C ASP A 264 -9.83 19.38 -7.97
N GLY A 265 -8.74 18.66 -7.73
CA GLY A 265 -7.44 18.92 -8.37
C GLY A 265 -6.54 17.71 -8.29
N ASN A 266 -5.33 17.83 -8.80
CA ASN A 266 -4.36 16.74 -8.73
C ASN A 266 -2.92 17.27 -8.74
N PHE A 267 -2.00 16.46 -8.24
CA PHE A 267 -0.56 16.71 -8.36
C PHE A 267 0.21 15.39 -8.39
N ASN A 268 1.44 15.43 -8.87
CA ASN A 268 2.30 14.27 -8.98
C ASN A 268 3.40 14.30 -7.91
N VAL A 269 3.68 13.13 -7.34
CA VAL A 269 4.74 12.93 -6.34
C VAL A 269 5.64 11.78 -6.76
N LYS A 270 6.95 11.93 -6.60
CA LYS A 270 7.89 10.82 -6.76
C LYS A 270 8.44 10.42 -5.40
N MET A 271 8.40 9.13 -5.08
CA MET A 271 8.94 8.57 -3.86
C MET A 271 9.65 7.23 -4.15
N GLU A 272 10.89 7.08 -3.71
CA GLU A 272 11.67 5.84 -3.87
C GLU A 272 11.70 5.32 -5.32
N LYS A 273 11.87 6.22 -6.31
CA LYS A 273 11.83 5.95 -7.77
C LYS A 273 10.46 5.55 -8.34
N ARG A 274 9.39 5.62 -7.54
CA ARG A 274 8.01 5.39 -7.96
C ARG A 274 7.28 6.71 -8.13
N GLY A 275 6.48 6.83 -9.19
CA GLY A 275 5.62 7.98 -9.44
C GLY A 275 4.21 7.73 -8.91
N PHE A 276 3.66 8.72 -8.21
CA PHE A 276 2.28 8.69 -7.72
C PHE A 276 1.55 9.92 -8.23
N GLU A 277 0.34 9.73 -8.74
CA GLU A 277 -0.62 10.80 -8.96
C GLU A 277 -1.52 10.88 -7.72
N ILE A 278 -1.66 12.07 -7.17
CA ILE A 278 -2.52 12.33 -6.02
C ILE A 278 -3.71 13.14 -6.51
N ARG A 279 -4.91 12.55 -6.52
CA ARG A 279 -6.16 13.27 -6.78
C ARG A 279 -6.69 13.81 -5.47
N VAL A 280 -7.04 15.08 -5.47
CA VAL A 280 -7.46 15.83 -4.28
C VAL A 280 -8.91 16.24 -4.47
N SER A 281 -9.72 16.03 -3.44
CA SER A 281 -11.06 16.58 -3.36
C SER A 281 -11.25 17.28 -2.02
N THR A 282 -11.75 18.53 -2.04
CA THR A 282 -12.09 19.29 -0.85
C THR A 282 -13.61 19.47 -0.76
N PHE A 283 -14.14 19.40 0.44
CA PHE A 283 -15.57 19.57 0.71
C PHE A 283 -15.79 20.38 1.98
N PRO A 284 -16.56 21.49 1.93
CA PRO A 284 -16.80 22.32 3.10
C PRO A 284 -17.66 21.60 4.14
N THR A 285 -17.23 21.66 5.40
CA THR A 285 -18.00 21.15 6.55
C THR A 285 -18.13 22.24 7.62
N ILE A 286 -18.96 21.99 8.64
CA ILE A 286 -19.16 22.94 9.76
C ILE A 286 -17.89 23.20 10.56
N TYR A 287 -16.90 22.30 10.51
CA TYR A 287 -15.63 22.42 11.25
C TYR A 287 -14.44 22.82 10.37
N GLY A 288 -14.67 23.09 9.09
CA GLY A 288 -13.67 23.43 8.07
C GLY A 288 -13.76 22.49 6.87
N GLU A 289 -12.83 22.59 5.94
CA GLU A 289 -12.84 21.75 4.74
C GLU A 289 -12.36 20.34 5.05
N ASN A 290 -13.18 19.36 4.72
CA ASN A 290 -12.77 17.97 4.65
C ASN A 290 -11.93 17.76 3.39
N VAL A 291 -10.78 17.08 3.47
CA VAL A 291 -9.90 16.85 2.33
C VAL A 291 -9.63 15.36 2.17
N VAL A 292 -9.79 14.87 0.95
CA VAL A 292 -9.47 13.48 0.59
C VAL A 292 -8.40 13.48 -0.49
N LEU A 293 -7.30 12.75 -0.23
CA LEU A 293 -6.23 12.51 -1.20
C LEU A 293 -6.30 11.05 -1.65
N ARG A 294 -6.60 10.80 -2.92
CA ARG A 294 -6.52 9.47 -3.53
C ARG A 294 -5.15 9.24 -4.12
N ILE A 295 -4.49 8.17 -3.73
CA ILE A 295 -3.13 7.81 -4.15
C ILE A 295 -3.20 6.81 -5.30
N LEU A 296 -2.70 7.21 -6.47
CA LEU A 296 -2.64 6.40 -7.67
C LEU A 296 -1.17 6.12 -8.02
N ASP A 297 -0.74 4.88 -7.90
CA ASP A 297 0.63 4.46 -8.22
C ASP A 297 0.80 4.30 -9.73
N GLN A 298 1.47 5.25 -10.37
CA GLN A 298 1.73 5.24 -11.82
C GLN A 298 2.76 4.19 -12.26
N THR A 299 3.53 3.66 -11.32
CA THR A 299 4.60 2.68 -11.58
C THR A 299 4.18 1.25 -11.25
N SER A 300 2.96 1.07 -10.71
CA SER A 300 2.45 -0.27 -10.42
C SER A 300 2.47 -1.10 -11.69
N THR A 301 3.19 -2.21 -11.64
CA THR A 301 3.18 -3.23 -12.70
C THR A 301 1.73 -3.61 -12.96
N LEU A 302 1.27 -3.47 -14.22
CA LEU A 302 -0.06 -3.90 -14.61
C LEU A 302 -0.26 -5.34 -14.16
N PHE A 303 -1.29 -5.58 -13.34
CA PHE A 303 -1.61 -6.91 -12.88
C PHE A 303 -1.86 -7.82 -14.09
N LYS A 304 -1.33 -9.04 -14.03
CA LYS A 304 -1.73 -10.09 -14.96
C LYS A 304 -3.07 -10.66 -14.49
N LEU A 305 -3.84 -11.21 -15.41
CA LEU A 305 -5.11 -11.86 -15.05
C LEU A 305 -4.92 -12.97 -14.01
N GLU A 306 -3.80 -13.68 -14.07
CA GLU A 306 -3.41 -14.74 -13.15
C GLU A 306 -3.28 -14.27 -11.70
N ASP A 307 -2.88 -13.01 -11.51
CA ASP A 307 -2.62 -12.42 -10.19
C ASP A 307 -3.91 -11.91 -9.50
N LEU A 308 -5.02 -11.81 -10.25
CA LEU A 308 -6.28 -11.28 -9.73
C LEU A 308 -7.06 -12.25 -8.84
N GLY A 309 -6.66 -13.53 -8.83
CA GLY A 309 -7.27 -14.55 -7.99
C GLY A 309 -8.36 -15.36 -8.68
N PHE A 310 -8.42 -15.43 -9.99
CA PHE A 310 -9.30 -16.34 -10.74
C PHE A 310 -9.04 -17.80 -10.37
N SER A 311 -10.09 -18.63 -10.36
CA SER A 311 -9.90 -20.08 -10.47
C SER A 311 -9.40 -20.41 -11.88
N GLU A 312 -8.62 -21.48 -12.01
CA GLU A 312 -8.06 -21.90 -13.30
C GLU A 312 -9.16 -22.11 -14.36
N GLU A 313 -10.28 -22.69 -13.97
CA GLU A 313 -11.43 -22.92 -14.84
C GLU A 313 -12.02 -21.62 -15.38
N VAL A 314 -12.34 -20.67 -14.48
CA VAL A 314 -12.91 -19.36 -14.87
C VAL A 314 -11.91 -18.56 -15.70
N LEU A 315 -10.63 -18.59 -15.34
CA LEU A 315 -9.57 -17.93 -16.08
C LEU A 315 -9.47 -18.43 -17.53
N ASN A 316 -9.53 -19.75 -17.73
CA ASN A 316 -9.46 -20.35 -19.05
C ASN A 316 -10.66 -19.97 -19.91
N HIS A 317 -11.88 -20.03 -19.38
CA HIS A 317 -13.08 -19.58 -20.09
C HIS A 317 -13.01 -18.08 -20.43
N PHE A 318 -12.57 -17.26 -19.49
CA PHE A 318 -12.46 -15.83 -19.71
C PHE A 318 -11.41 -15.48 -20.78
N LYS A 319 -10.26 -16.17 -20.78
CA LYS A 319 -9.25 -16.06 -21.85
C LYS A 319 -9.79 -16.49 -23.22
N GLN A 320 -10.67 -17.49 -23.28
CA GLN A 320 -11.31 -17.89 -24.54
C GLN A 320 -12.26 -16.82 -25.07
N LEU A 321 -13.04 -16.16 -24.19
CA LEU A 321 -13.92 -15.06 -24.60
C LEU A 321 -13.13 -13.90 -25.23
N VAL A 322 -12.01 -13.51 -24.62
CA VAL A 322 -11.19 -12.38 -25.05
C VAL A 322 -10.45 -12.65 -26.38
N ARG A 323 -10.32 -13.92 -26.78
CA ARG A 323 -9.75 -14.30 -28.07
C ARG A 323 -10.73 -14.23 -29.23
N LYS A 324 -12.03 -14.03 -28.94
CA LYS A 324 -13.02 -13.84 -30.00
C LYS A 324 -12.77 -12.52 -30.73
N THR A 325 -13.07 -12.49 -32.00
CA THR A 325 -12.87 -11.30 -32.85
C THR A 325 -13.96 -10.26 -32.66
N SER A 326 -15.15 -10.66 -32.18
CA SER A 326 -16.29 -9.77 -31.97
C SER A 326 -17.15 -10.22 -30.80
N GLY A 327 -17.93 -9.30 -30.27
CA GLY A 327 -18.83 -9.52 -29.14
C GLY A 327 -18.57 -8.54 -28.01
N ILE A 328 -19.47 -8.53 -27.02
CA ILE A 328 -19.33 -7.69 -25.83
C ILE A 328 -19.00 -8.57 -24.62
N ILE A 329 -17.96 -8.17 -23.89
CA ILE A 329 -17.63 -8.70 -22.57
C ILE A 329 -17.91 -7.59 -21.55
N LEU A 330 -18.76 -7.89 -20.57
CA LEU A 330 -19.10 -6.98 -19.49
C LEU A 330 -18.42 -7.40 -18.20
N VAL A 331 -17.83 -6.45 -17.49
CA VAL A 331 -17.34 -6.66 -16.12
C VAL A 331 -18.23 -5.85 -15.19
N THR A 332 -18.88 -6.51 -14.22
CA THR A 332 -19.84 -5.85 -13.35
C THR A 332 -19.47 -5.98 -11.86
N GLY A 333 -20.00 -5.07 -11.07
CA GLY A 333 -19.79 -4.99 -9.63
C GLY A 333 -19.89 -3.55 -9.11
N PRO A 334 -19.97 -3.33 -7.79
CA PRO A 334 -19.98 -2.00 -7.20
C PRO A 334 -18.66 -1.26 -7.42
N THR A 335 -18.65 0.01 -7.05
CA THR A 335 -17.41 0.81 -6.99
C THR A 335 -16.41 0.15 -6.07
N GLY A 336 -15.14 0.10 -6.50
CA GLY A 336 -14.07 -0.52 -5.72
C GLY A 336 -14.00 -2.06 -5.81
N SER A 337 -14.81 -2.72 -6.66
CA SER A 337 -14.72 -4.17 -6.88
C SER A 337 -13.56 -4.62 -7.77
N GLY A 338 -12.78 -3.67 -8.33
CA GLY A 338 -11.61 -3.96 -9.16
C GLY A 338 -11.90 -4.12 -10.67
N LYS A 339 -13.05 -3.66 -11.16
CA LYS A 339 -13.45 -3.77 -12.59
C LYS A 339 -12.40 -3.19 -13.53
N THR A 340 -11.95 -1.97 -13.28
CA THR A 340 -10.92 -1.29 -14.10
C THR A 340 -9.62 -2.08 -14.12
N THR A 341 -9.18 -2.60 -12.97
CA THR A 341 -7.98 -3.44 -12.87
C THR A 341 -8.11 -4.70 -13.74
N THR A 342 -9.28 -5.35 -13.74
CA THR A 342 -9.55 -6.53 -14.56
C THR A 342 -9.58 -6.18 -16.05
N LEU A 343 -10.23 -5.07 -16.44
CA LEU A 343 -10.24 -4.62 -17.83
C LEU A 343 -8.84 -4.25 -18.32
N TYR A 344 -8.04 -3.56 -17.50
CA TYR A 344 -6.67 -3.22 -17.86
C TYR A 344 -5.76 -4.45 -17.96
N ALA A 345 -5.95 -5.45 -17.10
CA ALA A 345 -5.26 -6.73 -17.22
C ALA A 345 -5.65 -7.47 -18.51
N LEU A 346 -6.92 -7.41 -18.91
CA LEU A 346 -7.39 -7.90 -20.21
C LEU A 346 -6.75 -7.17 -21.38
N LEU A 347 -6.83 -5.83 -21.36
CA LEU A 347 -6.24 -4.99 -22.41
C LEU A 347 -4.75 -5.29 -22.56
N ASN A 348 -4.02 -5.41 -21.45
CA ASN A 348 -2.60 -5.74 -21.48
C ASN A 348 -2.32 -7.14 -22.07
N MET A 349 -3.19 -8.11 -21.80
CA MET A 349 -3.07 -9.47 -22.34
C MET A 349 -3.26 -9.52 -23.87
N VAL A 350 -4.19 -8.70 -24.40
CA VAL A 350 -4.49 -8.69 -25.85
C VAL A 350 -3.71 -7.64 -26.62
N ASN A 351 -2.93 -6.79 -25.92
CA ASN A 351 -2.17 -5.71 -26.49
C ASN A 351 -1.01 -6.24 -27.34
N SER A 352 -1.04 -5.97 -28.61
CA SER A 352 -0.02 -6.34 -29.57
C SER A 352 0.11 -5.27 -30.65
N LYS A 353 1.19 -5.26 -31.39
CA LYS A 353 1.46 -4.25 -32.44
C LYS A 353 0.54 -4.36 -33.65
N ASP A 354 -0.09 -5.51 -33.84
CA ASP A 354 -1.00 -5.84 -34.94
C ASP A 354 -2.47 -5.53 -34.62
N LYS A 355 -2.77 -4.99 -33.43
CA LYS A 355 -4.13 -4.64 -33.00
C LYS A 355 -4.25 -3.17 -32.67
N ASN A 356 -5.29 -2.56 -33.18
CA ASN A 356 -5.67 -1.20 -32.82
C ASN A 356 -6.68 -1.22 -31.67
N ILE A 357 -6.20 -0.88 -30.46
CA ILE A 357 -7.01 -0.86 -29.24
C ILE A 357 -7.27 0.60 -28.85
N ILE A 358 -8.54 0.95 -28.71
CA ILE A 358 -8.96 2.31 -28.36
C ILE A 358 -9.90 2.26 -27.15
N THR A 359 -9.70 3.18 -26.21
CA THR A 359 -10.55 3.28 -25.01
C THR A 359 -11.19 4.65 -24.88
N ILE A 360 -12.34 4.69 -24.20
CA ILE A 360 -12.98 5.91 -23.72
C ILE A 360 -13.34 5.74 -22.25
N GLU A 361 -12.86 6.63 -21.38
CA GLU A 361 -12.82 6.45 -19.92
C GLU A 361 -13.19 7.73 -19.17
N ASP A 362 -13.65 7.57 -17.92
CA ASP A 362 -14.01 8.69 -17.04
C ASP A 362 -13.56 8.43 -15.56
N PRO A 363 -12.31 8.82 -15.24
CA PRO A 363 -11.19 9.20 -16.10
C PRO A 363 -10.29 8.01 -16.50
N VAL A 364 -9.23 8.27 -17.30
CA VAL A 364 -8.14 7.31 -17.52
C VAL A 364 -7.38 7.12 -16.20
N GLU A 365 -7.25 5.87 -15.71
CA GLU A 365 -6.58 5.58 -14.44
C GLU A 365 -5.06 5.40 -14.59
N TYR A 366 -4.63 4.67 -15.64
CA TYR A 366 -3.22 4.44 -15.96
C TYR A 366 -3.00 4.53 -17.46
N ARG A 367 -1.83 5.01 -17.86
CA ARG A 367 -1.45 5.04 -19.28
C ARG A 367 -0.94 3.67 -19.72
N LEU A 368 -1.57 3.12 -20.76
CA LEU A 368 -1.19 1.83 -21.34
C LEU A 368 -0.40 2.07 -22.64
N ALA A 369 0.79 1.46 -22.73
CA ALA A 369 1.58 1.55 -23.95
C ALA A 369 0.83 0.91 -25.14
N LEU A 370 0.95 1.49 -26.32
CA LEU A 370 0.30 1.05 -27.58
C LEU A 370 -1.23 1.14 -27.61
N ILE A 371 -1.91 1.55 -26.54
CA ILE A 371 -3.36 1.75 -26.49
C ILE A 371 -3.67 3.24 -26.61
N ARG A 372 -4.69 3.60 -27.40
CA ARG A 372 -5.17 4.97 -27.57
C ARG A 372 -6.28 5.21 -26.56
N GLN A 373 -5.96 5.90 -25.48
CA GLN A 373 -6.89 6.17 -24.40
C GLN A 373 -7.45 7.59 -24.53
N THR A 374 -8.78 7.70 -24.57
CA THR A 374 -9.50 8.98 -24.60
C THR A 374 -10.22 9.17 -23.28
N GLN A 375 -10.09 10.33 -22.69
CA GLN A 375 -10.83 10.71 -21.49
C GLN A 375 -12.04 11.57 -21.84
N ILE A 376 -13.15 11.33 -21.14
CA ILE A 376 -14.36 12.16 -21.19
C ILE A 376 -14.00 13.62 -20.92
N ASN A 377 -14.52 14.52 -21.77
CA ASN A 377 -14.33 15.96 -21.61
C ASN A 377 -15.63 16.69 -21.95
N PRO A 378 -16.52 16.92 -20.99
CA PRO A 378 -17.80 17.59 -21.22
C PRO A 378 -17.65 18.99 -21.79
N LYS A 379 -16.59 19.74 -21.45
CA LYS A 379 -16.31 21.07 -21.97
C LYS A 379 -16.02 21.05 -23.46
N ALA A 380 -15.42 19.99 -23.98
CA ALA A 380 -15.16 19.77 -25.41
C ALA A 380 -16.30 19.00 -26.12
N GLY A 381 -17.39 18.66 -25.41
CA GLY A 381 -18.50 17.87 -25.94
C GLY A 381 -18.21 16.38 -26.11
N ILE A 382 -17.15 15.87 -25.47
CA ILE A 382 -16.78 14.45 -25.53
C ILE A 382 -17.46 13.74 -24.37
N ASN A 383 -18.49 12.94 -24.65
CA ASN A 383 -19.13 11.98 -23.76
C ASN A 383 -18.94 10.55 -24.29
N PHE A 384 -19.44 9.52 -23.60
CA PHE A 384 -19.28 8.13 -24.02
C PHE A 384 -19.87 7.87 -25.40
N ALA A 385 -21.08 8.33 -25.71
CA ALA A 385 -21.74 8.12 -27.00
C ALA A 385 -21.04 8.85 -28.16
N THR A 386 -20.71 10.14 -27.99
CA THR A 386 -20.04 10.92 -29.05
C THR A 386 -18.61 10.43 -29.32
N GLY A 387 -17.89 10.07 -28.25
CA GLY A 387 -16.55 9.49 -28.34
C GLY A 387 -16.56 8.14 -29.02
N LEU A 388 -17.50 7.25 -28.66
CA LEU A 388 -17.62 5.91 -29.25
C LEU A 388 -17.92 5.97 -30.76
N ARG A 389 -18.82 6.88 -31.19
CA ARG A 389 -19.05 7.11 -32.64
C ARG A 389 -17.78 7.57 -33.38
N SER A 390 -16.93 8.31 -32.69
CA SER A 390 -15.66 8.75 -33.27
C SER A 390 -14.63 7.62 -33.33
N ILE A 391 -14.60 6.79 -32.31
CA ILE A 391 -13.73 5.61 -32.25
C ILE A 391 -14.00 4.64 -33.38
N LEU A 392 -15.27 4.42 -33.76
CA LEU A 392 -15.65 3.54 -34.86
C LEU A 392 -15.09 3.97 -36.23
N ARG A 393 -14.65 5.22 -36.38
CA ARG A 393 -13.99 5.73 -37.59
C ARG A 393 -12.48 5.70 -37.52
N GLN A 394 -11.92 5.11 -36.48
CA GLN A 394 -10.47 4.99 -36.23
C GLN A 394 -9.93 3.57 -36.49
N ASP A 395 -10.68 2.73 -37.21
CA ASP A 395 -10.31 1.35 -37.54
C ASP A 395 -9.89 0.53 -36.29
N PRO A 396 -10.75 0.46 -35.24
CA PRO A 396 -10.43 -0.28 -34.03
C PRO A 396 -10.66 -1.79 -34.19
N ASP A 397 -9.80 -2.62 -33.62
CA ASP A 397 -10.06 -4.05 -33.42
C ASP A 397 -10.77 -4.31 -32.07
N ILE A 398 -10.33 -3.59 -31.05
CA ILE A 398 -10.84 -3.71 -29.68
C ILE A 398 -11.20 -2.34 -29.14
N ILE A 399 -12.39 -2.23 -28.61
CA ILE A 399 -12.91 -0.99 -28.01
C ILE A 399 -13.16 -1.24 -26.52
N MET A 400 -12.66 -0.36 -25.64
CA MET A 400 -13.05 -0.39 -24.24
C MET A 400 -13.81 0.88 -23.89
N ILE A 401 -14.99 0.71 -23.32
CA ILE A 401 -15.86 1.77 -22.82
C ILE A 401 -15.83 1.68 -21.30
N GLY A 402 -15.40 2.75 -20.63
CA GLY A 402 -15.25 2.75 -19.16
C GLY A 402 -16.50 2.20 -18.47
N GLU A 403 -17.67 2.68 -18.84
CA GLU A 403 -18.95 2.16 -18.36
C GLU A 403 -20.11 2.48 -19.32
N ILE A 404 -21.16 1.68 -19.25
CA ILE A 404 -22.44 1.89 -19.94
C ILE A 404 -23.47 2.37 -18.93
N ARG A 405 -23.99 3.62 -19.13
CA ARG A 405 -24.98 4.24 -18.22
C ARG A 405 -26.33 4.48 -18.89
N ASP A 406 -26.34 4.66 -20.20
CA ASP A 406 -27.50 5.12 -20.98
C ASP A 406 -27.74 4.27 -22.22
N LEU A 407 -28.94 4.40 -22.79
CA LEU A 407 -29.40 3.65 -23.95
C LEU A 407 -28.52 3.95 -25.19
N GLU A 408 -28.20 5.22 -25.44
CA GLU A 408 -27.45 5.62 -26.61
C GLU A 408 -26.07 4.95 -26.67
N THR A 409 -25.31 5.00 -25.57
CA THR A 409 -24.01 4.32 -25.46
C THR A 409 -24.16 2.81 -25.60
N SER A 410 -25.21 2.22 -25.00
CA SER A 410 -25.50 0.78 -25.08
C SER A 410 -25.72 0.33 -26.52
N GLU A 411 -26.59 1.02 -27.26
CA GLU A 411 -26.92 0.66 -28.65
C GLU A 411 -25.71 0.75 -29.57
N ILE A 412 -24.90 1.82 -29.43
CA ILE A 412 -23.68 1.96 -30.25
C ILE A 412 -22.68 0.84 -29.90
N ALA A 413 -22.53 0.48 -28.63
CA ALA A 413 -21.67 -0.61 -28.21
C ALA A 413 -22.13 -1.97 -28.78
N MET A 414 -23.46 -2.25 -28.73
CA MET A 414 -24.03 -3.48 -29.30
C MET A 414 -23.81 -3.53 -30.82
N GLN A 415 -24.12 -2.46 -31.53
CA GLN A 415 -23.91 -2.37 -32.98
C GLN A 415 -22.44 -2.54 -33.36
N SER A 416 -21.52 -1.94 -32.58
CA SER A 416 -20.08 -2.10 -32.79
C SER A 416 -19.65 -3.56 -32.71
N SER A 417 -20.19 -4.32 -31.77
CA SER A 417 -19.87 -5.74 -31.63
C SER A 417 -20.43 -6.59 -32.78
N LEU A 418 -21.59 -6.23 -33.31
CA LEU A 418 -22.20 -6.92 -34.45
C LEU A 418 -21.47 -6.62 -35.77
N THR A 419 -20.77 -5.48 -35.85
CA THR A 419 -19.96 -5.09 -37.02
C THR A 419 -18.51 -5.60 -36.97
N GLY A 420 -18.17 -6.47 -36.01
CA GLY A 420 -16.91 -7.20 -36.02
C GLY A 420 -15.89 -6.78 -34.94
N HIS A 421 -16.26 -5.87 -34.01
CA HIS A 421 -15.37 -5.40 -32.98
C HIS A 421 -15.53 -6.17 -31.65
N LEU A 422 -14.44 -6.40 -30.94
CA LEU A 422 -14.50 -6.85 -29.56
C LEU A 422 -14.68 -5.63 -28.64
N VAL A 423 -15.79 -5.59 -27.92
CA VAL A 423 -16.12 -4.49 -27.00
C VAL A 423 -16.00 -4.94 -25.56
N LEU A 424 -15.27 -4.17 -24.77
CA LEU A 424 -15.12 -4.37 -23.33
C LEU A 424 -15.80 -3.23 -22.60
N SER A 425 -16.61 -3.50 -21.57
CA SER A 425 -17.23 -2.42 -20.79
C SER A 425 -17.57 -2.85 -19.37
N THR A 426 -18.04 -1.89 -18.56
CA THR A 426 -18.51 -2.17 -17.21
C THR A 426 -19.96 -1.77 -17.00
N LEU A 427 -20.57 -2.46 -16.01
CA LEU A 427 -21.88 -2.12 -15.44
C LEU A 427 -21.77 -2.08 -13.90
N HIS A 428 -22.83 -1.58 -13.28
CA HIS A 428 -22.97 -1.56 -11.82
C HIS A 428 -24.15 -2.45 -11.42
N THR A 429 -23.93 -3.78 -11.38
CA THR A 429 -24.90 -4.76 -10.88
C THR A 429 -24.26 -5.69 -9.86
N ASN A 430 -25.08 -6.39 -9.09
CA ASN A 430 -24.59 -7.21 -7.97
C ASN A 430 -24.04 -8.55 -8.42
N ASP A 431 -24.59 -9.12 -9.49
CA ASP A 431 -24.19 -10.40 -10.06
C ASP A 431 -24.22 -10.35 -11.61
N ALA A 432 -23.81 -11.42 -12.26
CA ALA A 432 -23.68 -11.48 -13.71
C ALA A 432 -25.04 -11.58 -14.44
N PRO A 433 -26.03 -12.37 -13.99
CA PRO A 433 -27.36 -12.38 -14.59
C PRO A 433 -28.09 -11.04 -14.48
N GLU A 434 -27.92 -10.28 -13.38
CA GLU A 434 -28.52 -8.96 -13.20
C GLU A 434 -28.04 -7.95 -14.26
N ALA A 435 -26.82 -8.11 -14.79
CA ALA A 435 -26.31 -7.26 -15.85
C ALA A 435 -27.15 -7.32 -17.13
N ILE A 436 -27.70 -8.49 -17.45
CA ILE A 436 -28.61 -8.68 -18.58
C ILE A 436 -29.93 -7.92 -18.35
N SER A 437 -30.53 -8.07 -17.16
CA SER A 437 -31.74 -7.33 -16.80
C SER A 437 -31.49 -5.82 -16.81
N ARG A 438 -30.33 -5.38 -16.31
CA ARG A 438 -29.96 -3.97 -16.29
C ARG A 438 -29.89 -3.34 -17.69
N LEU A 439 -29.37 -4.08 -18.68
CA LEU A 439 -29.36 -3.62 -20.07
C LEU A 439 -30.81 -3.48 -20.62
N MET A 440 -31.70 -4.41 -20.29
CA MET A 440 -33.12 -4.29 -20.66
C MET A 440 -33.78 -3.11 -19.97
N ASP A 441 -33.48 -2.85 -18.70
CA ASP A 441 -34.01 -1.70 -17.93
C ASP A 441 -33.55 -0.36 -18.50
N ILE A 442 -32.34 -0.30 -19.07
CA ILE A 442 -31.83 0.87 -19.80
C ILE A 442 -32.59 1.08 -21.11
N GLY A 443 -33.29 0.07 -21.61
CA GLY A 443 -34.10 0.11 -22.84
C GLY A 443 -33.49 -0.65 -24.02
N VAL A 444 -32.42 -1.41 -23.83
CA VAL A 444 -31.79 -2.19 -24.90
C VAL A 444 -32.69 -3.35 -25.30
N GLU A 445 -32.95 -3.51 -26.57
CA GLU A 445 -33.77 -4.58 -27.09
C GLU A 445 -33.14 -5.98 -26.86
N PRO A 446 -33.88 -6.96 -26.35
CA PRO A 446 -33.36 -8.28 -26.00
C PRO A 446 -32.61 -9.00 -27.11
N TYR A 447 -33.06 -8.83 -28.37
CA TYR A 447 -32.37 -9.44 -29.51
C TYR A 447 -30.97 -8.88 -29.74
N LEU A 448 -30.75 -7.59 -29.45
CA LEU A 448 -29.41 -6.97 -29.48
C LEU A 448 -28.51 -7.54 -28.38
N ILE A 449 -29.03 -7.66 -27.15
CA ILE A 449 -28.29 -8.24 -26.03
C ILE A 449 -27.87 -9.67 -26.35
N SER A 450 -28.84 -10.51 -26.76
CA SER A 450 -28.61 -11.94 -27.04
C SER A 450 -27.63 -12.18 -28.19
N SER A 451 -27.56 -11.26 -29.15
CA SER A 451 -26.69 -11.37 -30.33
C SER A 451 -25.29 -10.81 -30.11
N SER A 452 -25.14 -9.83 -29.22
CA SER A 452 -23.89 -9.09 -29.04
C SER A 452 -23.11 -9.50 -27.77
N VAL A 453 -23.79 -9.73 -26.64
CA VAL A 453 -23.10 -10.08 -25.39
C VAL A 453 -22.65 -11.54 -25.43
N ILE A 454 -21.35 -11.76 -25.20
CA ILE A 454 -20.72 -13.10 -25.22
C ILE A 454 -20.37 -13.60 -23.82
N GLY A 455 -20.27 -12.71 -22.85
CA GLY A 455 -20.02 -13.06 -21.46
C GLY A 455 -20.13 -11.88 -20.51
N VAL A 456 -20.50 -12.18 -19.27
CA VAL A 456 -20.58 -11.21 -18.17
C VAL A 456 -19.80 -11.76 -16.99
N LEU A 457 -18.85 -10.98 -16.48
CA LEU A 457 -18.05 -11.28 -15.31
C LEU A 457 -18.48 -10.38 -14.15
N ALA A 458 -19.14 -10.94 -13.15
CA ALA A 458 -19.34 -10.22 -11.88
C ALA A 458 -18.13 -10.43 -10.96
N GLN A 459 -17.78 -9.38 -10.23
CA GLN A 459 -16.57 -9.33 -9.43
C GLN A 459 -16.77 -8.61 -8.10
N ARG A 460 -16.17 -9.16 -7.03
CA ARG A 460 -15.99 -8.52 -5.72
C ARG A 460 -14.55 -8.69 -5.26
N LEU A 461 -14.13 -7.88 -4.30
CA LEU A 461 -12.84 -8.02 -3.63
C LEU A 461 -13.03 -8.46 -2.17
N VAL A 462 -12.31 -9.51 -1.79
CA VAL A 462 -12.15 -9.98 -0.42
C VAL A 462 -10.72 -9.68 0.04
N ARG A 463 -10.53 -9.35 1.32
CA ARG A 463 -9.19 -9.22 1.90
C ARG A 463 -8.56 -10.60 2.03
N THR A 464 -7.26 -10.69 1.77
CA THR A 464 -6.50 -11.93 1.98
C THR A 464 -5.96 -12.01 3.40
N ILE A 465 -5.94 -13.21 3.97
CA ILE A 465 -5.38 -13.44 5.31
C ILE A 465 -3.88 -13.10 5.29
N CYS A 466 -3.44 -12.35 6.27
CA CYS A 466 -2.04 -11.97 6.40
C CYS A 466 -1.15 -13.22 6.55
N PRO A 467 -0.15 -13.43 5.68
CA PRO A 467 0.69 -14.62 5.71
C PRO A 467 1.48 -14.75 7.02
N ASP A 468 1.90 -13.62 7.62
CA ASP A 468 2.75 -13.61 8.80
C ASP A 468 2.03 -14.00 10.10
N CYS A 469 0.70 -13.86 10.14
CA CYS A 469 -0.09 -14.18 11.32
C CYS A 469 -1.24 -15.15 11.07
N LYS A 470 -1.25 -15.81 9.91
CA LYS A 470 -2.21 -16.83 9.54
C LYS A 470 -2.17 -18.01 10.49
N THR A 471 -3.32 -18.39 11.03
CA THR A 471 -3.45 -19.52 11.97
C THR A 471 -4.67 -20.38 11.65
N PRO A 472 -4.55 -21.71 11.74
CA PRO A 472 -5.68 -22.59 11.56
C PRO A 472 -6.62 -22.55 12.78
N TYR A 473 -7.89 -22.83 12.54
CA TYR A 473 -8.87 -23.10 13.60
C TYR A 473 -9.89 -24.14 13.11
N GLN A 474 -10.45 -24.89 14.06
CA GLN A 474 -11.50 -25.86 13.79
C GLN A 474 -12.84 -25.16 13.74
N VAL A 475 -13.67 -25.54 12.79
CA VAL A 475 -15.01 -24.95 12.59
C VAL A 475 -16.04 -25.72 13.40
N ASP A 476 -16.96 -25.00 14.04
CA ASP A 476 -18.13 -25.61 14.66
C ASP A 476 -18.99 -26.33 13.60
N PRO A 477 -19.40 -27.59 13.82
CA PRO A 477 -20.26 -28.31 12.89
C PRO A 477 -21.55 -27.58 12.48
N LYS A 478 -22.05 -26.68 13.33
CA LYS A 478 -23.22 -25.85 13.02
C LYS A 478 -22.96 -24.85 11.87
N ILE A 479 -21.75 -24.32 11.78
CA ILE A 479 -21.35 -23.41 10.70
C ILE A 479 -21.18 -24.17 9.38
N MET A 480 -20.88 -25.47 9.44
CA MET A 480 -20.74 -26.29 8.24
C MET A 480 -22.05 -26.41 7.44
N SER A 481 -23.21 -26.41 8.09
CA SER A 481 -24.51 -26.44 7.41
C SER A 481 -24.76 -25.19 6.57
N ASP A 482 -24.22 -24.04 6.98
CA ASP A 482 -24.41 -22.76 6.31
C ASP A 482 -23.44 -22.55 5.13
N LEU A 483 -22.41 -23.40 5.02
CA LEU A 483 -21.41 -23.33 3.95
C LEU A 483 -21.89 -23.94 2.61
N GLY A 484 -23.07 -24.56 2.58
CA GLY A 484 -23.70 -25.12 1.39
C GLY A 484 -23.23 -26.54 1.01
N GLU A 485 -23.96 -27.16 0.08
CA GLU A 485 -23.78 -28.59 -0.31
C GLU A 485 -22.37 -28.93 -0.83
N ASP A 486 -21.66 -27.96 -1.43
CA ASP A 486 -20.31 -28.16 -1.96
C ASP A 486 -19.27 -28.42 -0.85
N VAL A 487 -19.51 -27.89 0.35
CA VAL A 487 -18.65 -28.06 1.53
C VAL A 487 -19.06 -29.33 2.30
N LEU A 488 -20.34 -29.65 2.32
CA LEU A 488 -20.87 -30.85 2.97
C LEU A 488 -20.32 -32.18 2.34
N LYS A 489 -19.80 -32.11 1.12
CA LYS A 489 -19.13 -33.26 0.47
C LYS A 489 -17.72 -33.54 1.00
N LEU A 490 -17.15 -32.63 1.80
CA LEU A 490 -15.83 -32.80 2.43
C LEU A 490 -15.98 -33.72 3.66
N LYS A 491 -15.36 -34.88 3.63
CA LYS A 491 -15.34 -35.83 4.78
C LYS A 491 -14.21 -35.42 5.76
N GLY A 492 -14.57 -35.11 6.99
CA GLY A 492 -13.60 -34.87 8.09
C GLY A 492 -13.74 -33.52 8.78
N PRO A 493 -12.98 -33.25 9.83
CA PRO A 493 -13.00 -31.96 10.52
C PRO A 493 -12.48 -30.85 9.59
N LEU A 494 -13.28 -29.81 9.40
CA LEU A 494 -12.95 -28.69 8.52
C LEU A 494 -12.02 -27.72 9.25
N THR A 495 -10.82 -27.55 8.71
CA THR A 495 -9.87 -26.55 9.18
C THR A 495 -9.94 -25.31 8.31
N LEU A 496 -10.32 -24.18 8.91
CA LEU A 496 -10.25 -22.87 8.29
C LEU A 496 -9.09 -22.06 8.87
N TYR A 497 -8.85 -20.90 8.27
CA TYR A 497 -7.73 -20.02 8.63
C TYR A 497 -8.21 -18.63 8.96
N ARG A 498 -7.51 -17.96 9.90
CA ARG A 498 -7.70 -16.54 10.24
C ARG A 498 -6.37 -15.89 10.55
N GLY A 499 -6.29 -14.58 10.41
CA GLY A 499 -5.15 -13.79 10.87
C GLY A 499 -5.35 -13.36 12.33
N LYS A 500 -4.37 -13.66 13.20
CA LYS A 500 -4.39 -13.22 14.61
C LYS A 500 -4.14 -11.72 14.78
N GLY A 501 -3.68 -11.04 13.73
CA GLY A 501 -3.19 -9.69 13.80
C GLY A 501 -1.71 -9.64 14.20
N CYS A 502 -0.90 -8.91 13.44
CA CYS A 502 0.51 -8.66 13.72
C CYS A 502 0.86 -7.21 13.33
N LYS A 503 2.07 -6.77 13.63
CA LYS A 503 2.53 -5.42 13.28
C LYS A 503 2.48 -5.16 11.78
N ASN A 504 2.80 -6.17 10.95
CA ASN A 504 2.84 -6.04 9.50
C ASN A 504 1.45 -5.74 8.92
N CYS A 505 0.41 -6.42 9.39
CA CYS A 505 -0.99 -6.15 9.00
C CYS A 505 -1.68 -5.13 9.92
N LYS A 506 -0.97 -4.38 10.74
CA LYS A 506 -1.52 -3.40 11.69
C LYS A 506 -2.65 -3.99 12.55
N HIS A 507 -2.45 -5.21 13.02
CA HIS A 507 -3.38 -5.99 13.84
C HIS A 507 -4.73 -6.32 13.17
N SER A 508 -4.90 -6.01 11.87
CA SER A 508 -6.14 -6.31 11.14
C SER A 508 -6.32 -7.81 10.85
N GLY A 509 -5.25 -8.59 10.82
CA GLY A 509 -5.26 -9.99 10.38
C GLY A 509 -5.27 -10.19 8.87
N TYR A 510 -5.32 -9.10 8.07
CA TYR A 510 -5.42 -9.13 6.60
C TYR A 510 -4.29 -8.37 5.93
N TRP A 511 -3.93 -8.82 4.72
CA TRP A 511 -2.89 -8.21 3.91
C TRP A 511 -3.19 -8.36 2.42
N GLY A 512 -3.58 -7.27 1.76
CA GLY A 512 -3.95 -7.27 0.36
C GLY A 512 -5.35 -7.81 0.10
N ARG A 513 -5.68 -7.96 -1.19
CA ARG A 513 -7.02 -8.33 -1.65
C ARG A 513 -6.92 -9.37 -2.77
N SER A 514 -7.97 -10.18 -2.92
CA SER A 514 -8.16 -11.11 -4.04
C SER A 514 -9.56 -10.93 -4.61
N GLY A 515 -9.72 -11.09 -5.92
CA GLY A 515 -11.05 -11.10 -6.53
C GLY A 515 -11.80 -12.37 -6.17
N ILE A 516 -13.13 -12.31 -6.09
CA ILE A 516 -14.05 -13.43 -6.27
C ILE A 516 -14.90 -13.16 -7.50
N PHE A 517 -15.19 -14.20 -8.26
CA PHE A 517 -15.70 -14.06 -9.62
C PHE A 517 -16.89 -14.97 -9.88
N GLU A 518 -17.85 -14.45 -10.66
CA GLU A 518 -18.97 -15.18 -11.22
C GLU A 518 -19.00 -14.89 -12.73
N LEU A 519 -18.75 -15.89 -13.55
CA LEU A 519 -18.71 -15.77 -15.01
C LEU A 519 -19.95 -16.40 -15.62
N LEU A 520 -20.79 -15.57 -16.25
CA LEU A 520 -21.91 -15.98 -17.08
C LEU A 520 -21.45 -16.06 -18.55
N LEU A 521 -21.39 -17.25 -19.10
CA LEU A 521 -21.16 -17.49 -20.53
C LEU A 521 -22.51 -17.47 -21.25
N ILE A 522 -22.62 -16.69 -22.32
CA ILE A 522 -23.85 -16.59 -23.10
C ILE A 522 -23.86 -17.70 -24.15
N ASN A 523 -24.49 -18.85 -23.82
CA ASN A 523 -24.74 -19.97 -24.70
C ASN A 523 -26.13 -19.85 -25.37
N GLU A 524 -26.50 -20.76 -26.27
CA GLU A 524 -27.76 -20.71 -27.01
C GLU A 524 -29.01 -20.76 -26.11
N GLU A 525 -28.95 -21.52 -25.01
CA GLU A 525 -30.06 -21.59 -24.05
C GLU A 525 -30.24 -20.23 -23.33
N ILE A 526 -29.13 -19.59 -22.91
CA ILE A 526 -29.18 -18.28 -22.31
C ILE A 526 -29.66 -17.21 -23.30
N LYS A 527 -29.21 -17.24 -24.57
CA LYS A 527 -29.70 -16.34 -25.62
C LYS A 527 -31.22 -16.42 -25.78
N LYS A 528 -31.79 -17.66 -25.78
CA LYS A 528 -33.23 -17.87 -25.85
C LYS A 528 -33.94 -17.23 -24.65
N LEU A 529 -33.46 -17.47 -23.45
CA LEU A 529 -34.02 -16.85 -22.23
C LEU A 529 -33.96 -15.31 -22.24
N ILE A 530 -32.85 -14.74 -22.73
CA ILE A 530 -32.72 -13.28 -22.91
C ILE A 530 -33.79 -12.77 -23.87
N SER A 531 -33.97 -13.44 -25.02
CA SER A 531 -34.98 -13.07 -26.04
C SER A 531 -36.40 -13.16 -25.51
N GLU A 532 -36.69 -14.15 -24.64
CA GLU A 532 -37.96 -14.34 -23.96
C GLU A 532 -38.17 -13.43 -22.74
N LYS A 533 -37.23 -12.56 -22.42
CA LYS A 533 -37.23 -11.67 -21.21
C LYS A 533 -37.39 -12.44 -19.92
N ALA A 534 -36.77 -13.63 -19.80
CA ALA A 534 -36.84 -14.46 -18.62
C ALA A 534 -36.26 -13.73 -17.38
N SER A 535 -36.75 -14.07 -16.19
CA SER A 535 -36.27 -13.48 -14.96
C SER A 535 -34.80 -13.82 -14.68
N THR A 536 -34.10 -12.94 -13.94
CA THR A 536 -32.72 -13.13 -13.53
C THR A 536 -32.47 -14.47 -12.84
N GLN A 537 -33.46 -14.93 -12.05
CA GLN A 537 -33.36 -16.21 -11.35
C GLN A 537 -33.36 -17.41 -12.32
N VAL A 538 -34.23 -17.39 -13.37
CA VAL A 538 -34.26 -18.43 -14.38
C VAL A 538 -32.96 -18.49 -15.18
N ILE A 539 -32.45 -17.32 -15.58
CA ILE A 539 -31.14 -17.21 -16.24
C ILE A 539 -30.04 -17.82 -15.36
N ARG A 540 -30.02 -17.47 -14.06
CA ARG A 540 -29.06 -18.00 -13.08
C ARG A 540 -29.09 -19.53 -12.97
N ASP A 541 -30.30 -20.11 -12.85
CA ASP A 541 -30.46 -21.54 -12.65
C ASP A 541 -30.08 -22.34 -13.90
N VAL A 542 -30.40 -21.83 -15.08
CA VAL A 542 -29.97 -22.40 -16.34
C VAL A 542 -28.47 -22.26 -16.55
N ALA A 543 -27.90 -21.09 -16.26
CA ALA A 543 -26.47 -20.85 -16.39
C ALA A 543 -25.62 -21.77 -15.48
N LYS A 544 -26.09 -22.06 -14.26
CA LYS A 544 -25.45 -23.05 -13.39
C LYS A 544 -25.45 -24.46 -13.99
N LYS A 545 -26.54 -24.84 -14.63
CA LYS A 545 -26.71 -26.20 -15.21
C LYS A 545 -25.98 -26.39 -16.54
N THR A 546 -26.02 -25.39 -17.42
CA THR A 546 -25.60 -25.51 -18.82
C THR A 546 -24.27 -24.87 -19.15
N ALA A 547 -23.88 -23.84 -18.37
CA ALA A 547 -22.65 -23.09 -18.57
C ALA A 547 -21.65 -23.24 -17.40
N GLY A 548 -21.94 -24.08 -16.40
CA GLY A 548 -21.07 -24.30 -15.26
C GLY A 548 -20.84 -23.04 -14.41
N MET A 549 -21.78 -22.09 -14.42
CA MET A 549 -21.63 -20.82 -13.70
C MET A 549 -21.52 -21.08 -12.19
N VAL A 550 -20.44 -20.58 -11.60
CA VAL A 550 -20.17 -20.62 -10.17
C VAL A 550 -20.52 -19.24 -9.60
N SER A 551 -21.36 -19.19 -8.55
CA SER A 551 -21.73 -17.90 -7.94
C SER A 551 -20.56 -17.28 -7.18
N LEU A 552 -20.59 -15.93 -6.99
CA LEU A 552 -19.60 -15.20 -6.19
C LEU A 552 -19.37 -15.82 -4.81
N ARG A 553 -20.46 -16.24 -4.13
CA ARG A 553 -20.38 -16.89 -2.81
C ARG A 553 -19.64 -18.21 -2.87
N VAL A 554 -19.91 -19.06 -3.85
CA VAL A 554 -19.25 -20.36 -3.98
C VAL A 554 -17.77 -20.19 -4.33
N ASP A 555 -17.40 -19.27 -5.22
CA ASP A 555 -15.97 -18.96 -5.48
C ASP A 555 -15.28 -18.42 -4.22
N GLY A 556 -15.95 -17.54 -3.47
CA GLY A 556 -15.48 -17.06 -2.18
C GLY A 556 -15.23 -18.19 -1.18
N LEU A 557 -16.19 -19.10 -1.01
CA LEU A 557 -16.05 -20.26 -0.12
C LEU A 557 -14.91 -21.20 -0.54
N ARG A 558 -14.70 -21.42 -1.84
CA ARG A 558 -13.52 -22.16 -2.34
C ARG A 558 -12.20 -21.50 -1.88
N LYS A 559 -12.14 -20.16 -1.81
CA LYS A 559 -10.98 -19.42 -1.32
C LYS A 559 -10.84 -19.47 0.21
N VAL A 560 -11.94 -19.51 0.94
CA VAL A 560 -11.92 -19.76 2.39
C VAL A 560 -11.30 -21.12 2.70
N LEU A 561 -11.73 -22.18 1.98
CA LEU A 561 -11.17 -23.52 2.13
C LEU A 561 -9.67 -23.60 1.82
N LYS A 562 -9.20 -22.83 0.84
CA LYS A 562 -7.77 -22.69 0.52
C LYS A 562 -7.01 -21.82 1.53
N GLY A 563 -7.70 -21.22 2.50
CA GLY A 563 -7.12 -20.32 3.50
C GLY A 563 -6.59 -19.02 2.87
N ILE A 564 -7.18 -18.54 1.80
CA ILE A 564 -6.85 -17.26 1.16
C ILE A 564 -7.55 -16.11 1.88
N THR A 565 -8.84 -16.31 2.23
CA THR A 565 -9.69 -15.34 2.92
C THR A 565 -10.46 -15.99 4.05
N THR A 566 -11.29 -15.21 4.76
CA THR A 566 -12.17 -15.72 5.83
C THR A 566 -13.62 -15.76 5.38
N LEU A 567 -14.44 -16.50 6.13
CA LEU A 567 -15.89 -16.58 5.88
C LEU A 567 -16.53 -15.18 6.02
N ASP A 568 -16.17 -14.44 7.05
CA ASP A 568 -16.68 -13.08 7.31
C ASP A 568 -16.46 -12.13 6.12
N GLU A 569 -15.31 -12.26 5.43
CA GLU A 569 -15.02 -11.46 4.24
C GLU A 569 -15.89 -11.85 3.04
N VAL A 570 -16.19 -13.14 2.87
CA VAL A 570 -17.10 -13.60 1.81
C VAL A 570 -18.52 -13.14 2.10
N ASP A 571 -19.00 -13.32 3.33
CA ASP A 571 -20.34 -12.89 3.75
C ASP A 571 -20.54 -11.38 3.66
N ARG A 572 -19.48 -10.58 3.87
CA ARG A 572 -19.51 -9.13 3.70
C ARG A 572 -19.81 -8.68 2.25
N VAL A 573 -19.40 -9.45 1.24
CA VAL A 573 -19.42 -8.99 -0.16
C VAL A 573 -20.28 -9.85 -1.10
N ALA A 574 -20.63 -11.08 -0.70
CA ALA A 574 -21.39 -12.05 -1.51
C ALA A 574 -22.50 -12.67 -0.66
N TYR A 575 -23.71 -12.18 -0.83
CA TYR A 575 -24.92 -12.66 -0.17
C TYR A 575 -25.55 -13.84 -0.94
#